data_d2f870602bde2fb6d6827116751dcb4a
#
_entry.id   d2f870602bde2fb6d6827116751dcb4a
#
_cell.length_a   1.000
_cell.length_b   1.000
_cell.length_c   1.000
_cell.angle_alpha   90.00
_cell.angle_beta   90.00
_cell.angle_gamma   90.00
#
_symmetry.space_group_name_H-M   'P 1'
#
loop_
_entity.id
_entity.type
_entity.pdbx_description
1 polymer ?
#
loop_
_entity_poly.entity_id
_entity_poly.type
_entity_poly.pdbx_seq_one_letter_code
_entity_poly.pdbx_strand_id
1 'polypeptide(L)'
;MAETGRPAFEWTEEIEDRILDKFMEGKSFRDFLGDGREDGLPGITTFFKHLRDCEPFAKRYARAREFQADVEFEEIKEISDDGRNDWMEVHDPDNPGYRLNGEHVQRSRLRVDARKWRAAKMANGKYGEKLELAGNQSAPLTIVVKDYAGNFDPK
;
A
#
# COMPACT_ATOMS: atom_id res chain seq x y z
N MET A 1 -19.21 -29.35 29.94
CA MET A 1 -18.38 -29.44 28.72
C MET A 1 -17.46 -28.24 28.73
N ALA A 2 -16.16 -28.49 28.88
CA ALA A 2 -15.18 -27.39 28.90
C ALA A 2 -15.05 -26.82 27.48
N GLU A 3 -15.30 -25.54 27.32
CA GLU A 3 -14.96 -24.83 26.09
C GLU A 3 -13.43 -24.77 25.97
N THR A 4 -12.87 -25.71 25.20
CA THR A 4 -11.47 -25.74 24.80
C THR A 4 -11.26 -24.75 23.63
N GLY A 5 -11.63 -23.50 23.84
CA GLY A 5 -11.31 -22.40 22.93
C GLY A 5 -9.93 -21.83 23.28
N ARG A 6 -9.08 -21.60 22.28
CA ARG A 6 -7.85 -20.80 22.46
C ARG A 6 -8.25 -19.46 23.09
N PRO A 7 -7.58 -19.00 24.20
CA PRO A 7 -7.93 -17.74 24.81
C PRO A 7 -7.94 -16.60 23.78
N ALA A 8 -8.91 -15.71 23.93
CA ALA A 8 -9.00 -14.53 23.07
C ALA A 8 -7.72 -13.71 23.19
N PHE A 9 -7.25 -13.15 22.09
CA PHE A 9 -6.08 -12.27 22.10
C PHE A 9 -6.42 -10.98 22.86
N GLU A 10 -5.61 -10.62 23.85
CA GLU A 10 -5.77 -9.39 24.62
C GLU A 10 -5.17 -8.21 23.83
N TRP A 11 -6.00 -7.24 23.50
CA TRP A 11 -5.58 -6.01 22.87
C TRP A 11 -5.22 -4.97 23.91
N THR A 12 -4.06 -4.35 23.74
CA THR A 12 -3.60 -3.21 24.52
C THR A 12 -3.23 -2.08 23.57
N GLU A 13 -3.24 -0.84 24.06
CA GLU A 13 -2.83 0.32 23.29
C GLU A 13 -1.38 0.18 22.77
N GLU A 14 -0.49 -0.40 23.57
CA GLU A 14 0.89 -0.68 23.18
C GLU A 14 1.00 -1.63 21.99
N ILE A 15 0.13 -2.66 21.93
CA ILE A 15 0.10 -3.59 20.79
C ILE A 15 -0.43 -2.90 19.54
N GLU A 16 -1.47 -2.07 19.71
CA GLU A 16 -2.01 -1.28 18.61
C GLU A 16 -0.95 -0.32 18.05
N ASP A 17 -0.24 0.41 18.93
CA ASP A 17 0.82 1.33 18.55
C ASP A 17 1.96 0.61 17.82
N ARG A 18 2.45 -0.50 18.36
CA ARG A 18 3.49 -1.31 17.69
C ARG A 18 3.09 -1.73 16.29
N ILE A 19 1.83 -2.12 16.08
CA ILE A 19 1.32 -2.51 14.76
C ILE A 19 1.29 -1.30 13.82
N LEU A 20 0.81 -0.15 14.29
CA LEU A 20 0.73 1.07 13.48
C LEU A 20 2.11 1.60 13.10
N ASP A 21 3.07 1.56 14.02
CA ASP A 21 4.46 1.94 13.78
C ASP A 21 5.09 1.08 12.67
N LYS A 22 4.85 -0.24 12.67
CA LYS A 22 5.33 -1.13 11.61
C LYS A 22 4.78 -0.76 10.22
N PHE A 23 3.52 -0.34 10.14
CA PHE A 23 2.98 0.17 8.88
C PHE A 23 3.63 1.50 8.48
N MET A 24 3.83 2.42 9.42
CA MET A 24 4.51 3.68 9.16
C MET A 24 5.98 3.49 8.74
N GLU A 25 6.64 2.42 9.20
CA GLU A 25 7.96 1.98 8.73
C GLU A 25 7.95 1.35 7.31
N GLY A 26 6.80 1.24 6.66
CA GLY A 26 6.69 0.64 5.33
C GLY A 26 6.58 -0.89 5.33
N LYS A 27 6.46 -1.56 6.50
CA LYS A 27 6.36 -3.02 6.58
C LYS A 27 5.04 -3.54 6.01
N SER A 28 5.07 -4.74 5.43
CA SER A 28 3.87 -5.44 4.99
C SER A 28 3.26 -6.30 6.09
N PHE A 29 1.99 -6.70 5.94
CA PHE A 29 1.35 -7.64 6.88
C PHE A 29 2.13 -8.94 7.09
N ARG A 30 2.81 -9.44 6.05
CA ARG A 30 3.57 -10.69 6.13
C ARG A 30 4.82 -10.56 6.99
N ASP A 31 5.41 -9.37 7.03
CA ASP A 31 6.67 -9.13 7.74
C ASP A 31 6.52 -9.26 9.25
N PHE A 32 5.34 -8.92 9.81
CA PHE A 32 5.17 -8.88 11.27
C PHE A 32 3.88 -9.50 11.82
N LEU A 33 2.86 -9.80 10.98
CA LEU A 33 1.61 -10.47 11.37
C LEU A 33 1.40 -11.83 10.69
N GLY A 34 2.18 -12.12 9.62
CA GLY A 34 2.12 -13.36 8.84
C GLY A 34 3.18 -14.38 9.25
N ASP A 35 3.91 -14.88 8.26
CA ASP A 35 4.97 -15.88 8.45
C ASP A 35 6.14 -15.35 9.29
N GLY A 36 6.41 -14.02 9.21
CA GLY A 36 7.36 -13.30 10.05
C GLY A 36 6.78 -12.73 11.34
N ARG A 37 5.69 -13.31 11.87
CA ARG A 37 4.99 -12.79 13.05
C ARG A 37 5.93 -12.61 14.24
N GLU A 38 5.97 -11.38 14.74
CA GLU A 38 6.70 -11.03 15.94
C GLU A 38 5.97 -11.52 17.20
N ASP A 39 6.72 -11.89 18.23
CA ASP A 39 6.16 -12.33 19.51
C ASP A 39 5.31 -11.22 20.16
N GLY A 40 4.17 -11.63 20.70
CA GLY A 40 3.20 -10.72 21.32
C GLY A 40 2.29 -9.98 20.33
N LEU A 41 2.46 -10.14 19.01
CA LEU A 41 1.54 -9.61 18.02
C LEU A 41 0.45 -10.62 17.63
N PRO A 42 -0.74 -10.14 17.21
CA PRO A 42 -1.82 -11.02 16.76
C PRO A 42 -1.50 -11.63 15.39
N GLY A 43 -2.20 -12.70 15.03
CA GLY A 43 -2.22 -13.17 13.65
C GLY A 43 -3.08 -12.26 12.76
N ILE A 44 -2.87 -12.33 11.45
CA ILE A 44 -3.56 -11.49 10.44
C ILE A 44 -5.10 -11.53 10.60
N THR A 45 -5.68 -12.72 10.81
CA THR A 45 -7.14 -12.86 11.00
C THR A 45 -7.64 -12.13 12.24
N THR A 46 -6.90 -12.22 13.36
CA THR A 46 -7.23 -11.53 14.61
C THR A 46 -7.11 -10.02 14.45
N PHE A 47 -6.11 -9.55 13.71
CA PHE A 47 -5.95 -8.15 13.36
C PHE A 47 -7.16 -7.61 12.58
N PHE A 48 -7.57 -8.28 11.49
CA PHE A 48 -8.71 -7.82 10.69
C PHE A 48 -10.04 -7.88 11.45
N LYS A 49 -10.19 -8.84 12.38
CA LYS A 49 -11.35 -8.86 13.26
C LYS A 49 -11.38 -7.62 14.16
N HIS A 50 -10.27 -7.29 14.79
CA HIS A 50 -10.17 -6.10 15.64
C HIS A 50 -10.39 -4.80 14.83
N LEU A 51 -9.79 -4.70 13.65
CA LEU A 51 -9.97 -3.57 12.76
C LEU A 51 -11.44 -3.33 12.38
N ARG A 52 -12.22 -4.40 12.19
CA ARG A 52 -13.65 -4.31 11.90
C ARG A 52 -14.48 -3.93 13.13
N ASP A 53 -14.10 -4.47 14.29
CA ASP A 53 -14.92 -4.39 15.50
C ASP A 53 -14.56 -3.15 16.38
N CYS A 54 -13.41 -2.49 16.13
CA CYS A 54 -12.91 -1.33 16.87
C CYS A 54 -12.75 -0.10 15.98
N GLU A 55 -13.76 0.77 15.97
CA GLU A 55 -13.76 2.00 15.15
C GLU A 55 -12.59 2.96 15.47
N PRO A 56 -12.22 3.22 16.76
CA PRO A 56 -11.07 4.07 17.07
C PRO A 56 -9.76 3.53 16.46
N PHE A 57 -9.52 2.24 16.54
CA PHE A 57 -8.36 1.60 15.94
C PHE A 57 -8.39 1.68 14.41
N ALA A 58 -9.57 1.48 13.79
CA ALA A 58 -9.72 1.61 12.34
C ALA A 58 -9.35 3.01 11.82
N LYS A 59 -9.73 4.08 12.55
CA LYS A 59 -9.34 5.45 12.22
C LYS A 59 -7.83 5.68 12.34
N ARG A 60 -7.21 5.17 13.39
CA ARG A 60 -5.74 5.23 13.57
C ARG A 60 -5.01 4.44 12.49
N TYR A 61 -5.50 3.25 12.15
CA TYR A 61 -4.97 2.44 11.05
C TYR A 61 -5.05 3.15 9.69
N ALA A 62 -6.19 3.76 9.37
CA ALA A 62 -6.33 4.52 8.12
C ALA A 62 -5.28 5.62 8.01
N ARG A 63 -5.05 6.37 9.11
CA ARG A 63 -4.01 7.41 9.17
C ARG A 63 -2.59 6.85 9.05
N ALA A 64 -2.30 5.72 9.68
CA ALA A 64 -0.99 5.06 9.54
C ALA A 64 -0.72 4.62 8.10
N ARG A 65 -1.76 4.20 7.37
CA ARG A 65 -1.65 3.86 5.93
C ARG A 65 -1.41 5.08 5.05
N GLU A 66 -1.93 6.26 5.40
CA GLU A 66 -1.59 7.51 4.72
C GLU A 66 -0.13 7.87 4.92
N PHE A 67 0.42 7.75 6.14
CA PHE A 67 1.84 7.94 6.39
C PHE A 67 2.72 6.93 5.65
N GLN A 68 2.28 5.67 5.58
CA GLN A 68 2.99 4.67 4.77
C GLN A 68 3.06 5.06 3.29
N ALA A 69 2.00 5.68 2.75
CA ALA A 69 2.02 6.19 1.38
C ALA A 69 3.08 7.29 1.19
N ASP A 70 3.29 8.14 2.19
CA ASP A 70 4.33 9.16 2.17
C ASP A 70 5.73 8.53 2.16
N VAL A 71 5.97 7.53 2.99
CA VAL A 71 7.24 6.78 3.01
C VAL A 71 7.52 6.13 1.65
N GLU A 72 6.54 5.43 1.08
CA GLU A 72 6.69 4.81 -0.25
C GLU A 72 6.91 5.83 -1.38
N PHE A 73 6.36 7.03 -1.24
CA PHE A 73 6.59 8.11 -2.19
C PHE A 73 8.04 8.62 -2.12
N GLU A 74 8.59 8.82 -0.91
CA GLU A 74 10.00 9.23 -0.74
C GLU A 74 10.98 8.16 -1.25
N GLU A 75 10.67 6.87 -1.06
CA GLU A 75 11.48 5.77 -1.60
C GLU A 75 11.58 5.78 -3.15
N ILE A 76 10.60 6.37 -3.86
CA ILE A 76 10.66 6.52 -5.32
C ILE A 76 11.88 7.33 -5.72
N LYS A 77 12.14 8.43 -5.01
CA LYS A 77 13.30 9.28 -5.26
C LYS A 77 14.60 8.51 -5.04
N GLU A 78 14.73 7.81 -3.91
CA GLU A 78 15.92 7.01 -3.61
C GLU A 78 16.21 5.95 -4.68
N ILE A 79 15.17 5.25 -5.15
CA ILE A 79 15.31 4.24 -6.21
C ILE A 79 15.69 4.87 -7.54
N SER A 80 15.11 6.04 -7.85
CA SER A 80 15.35 6.74 -9.13
C SER A 80 16.76 7.33 -9.23
N ASP A 81 17.30 7.76 -8.07
CA ASP A 81 18.61 8.40 -7.98
C ASP A 81 19.75 7.39 -7.78
N ASP A 82 19.43 6.12 -7.49
CA ASP A 82 20.44 5.06 -7.27
C ASP A 82 20.90 4.42 -8.58
N GLY A 83 21.93 5.00 -9.18
CA GLY A 83 22.57 4.47 -10.39
C GLY A 83 23.72 3.48 -10.17
N ARG A 84 24.00 3.05 -8.91
CA ARG A 84 25.20 2.26 -8.56
C ARG A 84 25.34 0.96 -9.34
N ASN A 85 24.25 0.32 -9.74
CA ASN A 85 24.24 -0.95 -10.44
C ASN A 85 23.72 -0.86 -11.89
N ASP A 86 23.61 0.35 -12.43
CA ASP A 86 23.12 0.56 -13.80
C ASP A 86 24.13 0.12 -14.84
N TRP A 87 25.38 0.02 -14.46
CA TRP A 87 26.48 -0.41 -15.31
C TRP A 87 27.14 -1.66 -14.73
N MET A 88 27.48 -2.60 -15.60
CA MET A 88 28.19 -3.84 -15.23
C MET A 88 29.46 -3.97 -16.08
N GLU A 89 30.52 -4.48 -15.46
CA GLU A 89 31.78 -4.74 -16.12
C GLU A 89 31.62 -5.88 -17.16
N VAL A 90 32.22 -5.70 -18.31
CA VAL A 90 32.31 -6.72 -19.36
C VAL A 90 33.59 -7.50 -19.16
N HIS A 91 33.48 -8.79 -18.85
CA HIS A 91 34.61 -9.71 -18.69
C HIS A 91 35.06 -10.34 -20.02
N ASP A 92 35.08 -9.54 -21.09
CA ASP A 92 35.58 -9.97 -22.39
C ASP A 92 37.02 -9.47 -22.54
N PRO A 93 38.02 -10.37 -22.63
CA PRO A 93 39.43 -9.97 -22.79
C PRO A 93 39.72 -9.15 -24.05
N ASP A 94 38.95 -9.38 -25.09
CA ASP A 94 39.12 -8.71 -26.39
C ASP A 94 38.38 -7.38 -26.47
N ASN A 95 37.39 -7.15 -25.58
CA ASN A 95 36.61 -5.92 -25.53
C ASN A 95 36.25 -5.53 -24.08
N PRO A 96 37.23 -5.14 -23.26
CA PRO A 96 36.99 -4.75 -21.87
C PRO A 96 36.23 -3.42 -21.80
N GLY A 97 35.34 -3.29 -20.80
CA GLY A 97 34.58 -2.06 -20.61
C GLY A 97 33.37 -2.26 -19.69
N TYR A 98 32.44 -1.31 -19.81
CA TYR A 98 31.18 -1.35 -19.07
C TYR A 98 30.01 -1.40 -20.03
N ARG A 99 28.99 -2.16 -19.69
CA ARG A 99 27.71 -2.16 -20.42
C ARG A 99 26.55 -1.86 -19.48
N LEU A 100 25.48 -1.35 -20.01
CA LEU A 100 24.25 -1.08 -19.26
C LEU A 100 23.70 -2.40 -18.68
N ASN A 101 23.44 -2.41 -17.38
CA ASN A 101 22.74 -3.49 -16.69
C ASN A 101 21.22 -3.32 -16.87
N GLY A 102 20.73 -3.73 -18.03
CA GLY A 102 19.32 -3.56 -18.40
C GLY A 102 18.35 -4.25 -17.43
N GLU A 103 18.75 -5.37 -16.80
CA GLU A 103 17.91 -6.02 -15.79
C GLU A 103 17.75 -5.13 -14.54
N HIS A 104 18.82 -4.55 -14.04
CA HIS A 104 18.78 -3.67 -12.87
C HIS A 104 17.91 -2.44 -13.15
N VAL A 105 18.12 -1.78 -14.28
CA VAL A 105 17.33 -0.60 -14.70
C VAL A 105 15.84 -0.94 -14.81
N GLN A 106 15.49 -2.07 -15.44
CA GLN A 106 14.09 -2.52 -15.54
C GLN A 106 13.49 -2.85 -14.19
N ARG A 107 14.24 -3.49 -13.31
CA ARG A 107 13.79 -3.79 -11.94
C ARG A 107 13.54 -2.51 -11.13
N SER A 108 14.43 -1.52 -11.23
CA SER A 108 14.26 -0.21 -10.60
C SER A 108 12.99 0.49 -11.10
N ARG A 109 12.73 0.46 -12.42
CA ARG A 109 11.50 0.98 -13.00
C ARG A 109 10.25 0.29 -12.46
N LEU A 110 10.24 -1.03 -12.39
CA LEU A 110 9.11 -1.79 -11.82
C LEU A 110 8.87 -1.46 -10.34
N ARG A 111 9.95 -1.25 -9.57
CA ARG A 111 9.84 -0.83 -8.16
C ARG A 111 9.24 0.55 -8.03
N VAL A 112 9.64 1.51 -8.86
CA VAL A 112 9.06 2.86 -8.91
C VAL A 112 7.57 2.79 -9.27
N ASP A 113 7.20 2.07 -10.35
CA ASP A 113 5.82 1.97 -10.81
C ASP A 113 4.92 1.30 -9.75
N ALA A 114 5.40 0.26 -9.10
CA ALA A 114 4.67 -0.41 -8.02
C ALA A 114 4.42 0.53 -6.82
N ARG A 115 5.42 1.34 -6.42
CA ARG A 115 5.28 2.30 -5.32
C ARG A 115 4.32 3.43 -5.67
N LYS A 116 4.43 3.99 -6.87
CA LYS A 116 3.47 5.00 -7.37
C LYS A 116 2.03 4.49 -7.29
N TRP A 117 1.81 3.28 -7.79
CA TRP A 117 0.48 2.66 -7.74
C TRP A 117 -0.02 2.45 -6.31
N ARG A 118 0.83 1.94 -5.41
CA ARG A 118 0.47 1.70 -4.00
C ARG A 118 0.19 3.01 -3.27
N ALA A 119 1.04 4.02 -3.39
CA ALA A 119 0.84 5.33 -2.79
C ALA A 119 -0.49 5.95 -3.24
N ALA A 120 -0.81 5.89 -4.54
CA ALA A 120 -2.08 6.36 -5.08
C ALA A 120 -3.30 5.61 -4.51
N LYS A 121 -3.18 4.30 -4.21
CA LYS A 121 -4.26 3.52 -3.59
C LYS A 121 -4.41 3.75 -2.08
N MET A 122 -3.30 3.96 -1.37
CA MET A 122 -3.32 4.19 0.08
C MET A 122 -3.75 5.62 0.45
N ALA A 123 -3.33 6.61 -0.34
CA ALA A 123 -3.63 8.02 -0.13
C ALA A 123 -4.12 8.70 -1.42
N ASN A 124 -5.27 8.24 -1.91
CA ASN A 124 -5.83 8.67 -3.20
C ASN A 124 -6.03 10.19 -3.31
N GLY A 125 -6.42 10.85 -2.22
CA GLY A 125 -6.58 12.31 -2.19
C GLY A 125 -5.28 13.09 -2.42
N LYS A 126 -4.13 12.50 -2.07
CA LYS A 126 -2.80 13.14 -2.16
C LYS A 126 -2.04 12.68 -3.42
N TYR A 127 -2.03 11.39 -3.70
CA TYR A 127 -1.22 10.76 -4.76
C TYR A 127 -2.05 10.12 -5.89
N GLY A 128 -3.39 10.15 -5.80
CA GLY A 128 -4.26 9.63 -6.84
C GLY A 128 -4.27 10.51 -8.08
N GLU A 129 -4.54 9.92 -9.23
CA GLU A 129 -4.79 10.67 -10.45
C GLU A 129 -6.10 11.47 -10.32
N LYS A 130 -6.04 12.75 -10.66
CA LYS A 130 -7.21 13.62 -10.71
C LYS A 130 -7.70 13.71 -12.13
N LEU A 131 -8.96 13.34 -12.37
CA LEU A 131 -9.64 13.57 -13.63
C LEU A 131 -10.47 14.84 -13.51
N GLU A 132 -10.09 15.90 -14.17
CA GLU A 132 -10.90 17.11 -14.27
C GLU A 132 -11.80 17.02 -15.50
N LEU A 133 -13.09 16.91 -15.27
CA LEU A 133 -14.11 16.96 -16.32
C LEU A 133 -14.65 18.39 -16.40
N ALA A 134 -14.30 19.10 -17.47
CA ALA A 134 -14.79 20.45 -17.72
C ALA A 134 -15.66 20.48 -18.97
N GLY A 135 -16.86 21.06 -18.87
CA GLY A 135 -17.65 21.48 -20.01
C GLY A 135 -17.26 22.89 -20.44
N ASN A 136 -17.49 23.26 -21.69
CA ASN A 136 -17.37 24.64 -22.15
C ASN A 136 -18.71 25.38 -22.01
N GLN A 137 -18.66 26.70 -22.18
CA GLN A 137 -19.90 27.54 -22.08
C GLN A 137 -21.01 27.16 -23.08
N SER A 138 -20.62 26.59 -24.24
CA SER A 138 -21.55 26.19 -25.30
C SER A 138 -22.05 24.75 -25.13
N ALA A 139 -21.33 23.90 -24.38
CA ALA A 139 -21.66 22.52 -24.08
C ALA A 139 -21.28 22.20 -22.62
N PRO A 140 -22.11 22.64 -21.66
CA PRO A 140 -21.87 22.37 -20.26
C PRO A 140 -21.90 20.87 -19.96
N LEU A 141 -21.06 20.40 -19.07
CA LEU A 141 -21.08 19.02 -18.62
C LEU A 141 -22.36 18.73 -17.86
N THR A 142 -23.20 17.86 -18.38
CA THR A 142 -24.42 17.39 -17.72
C THR A 142 -24.19 16.00 -17.15
N ILE A 143 -24.24 15.87 -15.82
CA ILE A 143 -24.19 14.57 -15.14
C ILE A 143 -25.62 14.10 -14.91
N VAL A 144 -26.04 13.04 -15.60
CA VAL A 144 -27.33 12.39 -15.37
C VAL A 144 -27.14 11.25 -14.39
N VAL A 145 -27.57 11.44 -13.15
CA VAL A 145 -27.63 10.39 -12.14
C VAL A 145 -28.92 9.61 -12.33
N LYS A 146 -28.82 8.35 -12.78
CA LYS A 146 -29.97 7.44 -12.82
C LYS A 146 -30.03 6.69 -11.50
N ASP A 147 -31.04 6.96 -10.70
CA ASP A 147 -31.29 6.16 -9.49
C ASP A 147 -32.05 4.89 -9.91
N TYR A 148 -31.43 3.76 -9.70
CA TYR A 148 -32.03 2.43 -9.95
C TYR A 148 -32.70 1.84 -8.69
N ALA A 149 -32.79 2.60 -7.60
CA ALA A 149 -33.39 2.17 -6.34
C ALA A 149 -34.92 2.38 -6.35
N GLY A 150 -35.64 1.94 -7.37
CA GLY A 150 -37.07 2.06 -7.37
C GLY A 150 -37.75 1.30 -8.51
N ASN A 151 -38.51 0.28 -8.14
CA ASN A 151 -39.48 -0.48 -8.92
C ASN A 151 -38.90 -1.60 -9.80
N PHE A 152 -38.41 -2.64 -9.15
CA PHE A 152 -38.57 -3.97 -9.68
C PHE A 152 -40.04 -4.38 -9.37
N ASP A 153 -40.94 -4.19 -10.32
CA ASP A 153 -42.28 -4.75 -10.27
C ASP A 153 -42.19 -6.16 -10.91
N PRO A 154 -42.22 -7.28 -10.14
CA PRO A 154 -42.22 -8.60 -10.71
C PRO A 154 -43.61 -8.91 -11.22
N LYS A 155 -43.83 -8.81 -12.53
CA LYS A 155 -44.95 -9.49 -13.19
C LYS A 155 -44.61 -10.91 -13.48
#